data_77df862428e489b3f4402bb20bc6ba23
#
_entry.id   77df862428e489b3f4402bb20bc6ba23
#
_cell.length_a   1.000
_cell.length_b   1.000
_cell.length_c   1.000
_cell.angle_alpha   90.00
_cell.angle_beta   90.00
_cell.angle_gamma   90.00
#
_symmetry.space_group_name_H-M   'P 1'
#
loop_
_entity.id
_entity.type
_entity.pdbx_description
1 polymer ?
#
loop_
_entity_poly.entity_id
_entity_poly.type
_entity_poly.pdbx_seq_one_letter_code
_entity_poly.pdbx_strand_id
1 'polypeptide(L)'
;YTKNENTSRQFSALLLGIYENGVLQYVGPVGTGFTDNMQTEILQKLKPLITSRCPFAEVPDYNKPSRFRPHPPKATVTWVKPRLVGEISYHEITRDGAIRHPSFERLRQDKDASTVVREKPASLEKMIPQTNAWRSSAYTRSTGKKERKTLLNPTEKTQVKQINGHQVKFTNLNKIYWPNEKVTKRDLLNYYYQVAPLM
;
A
#
# COMPACT_ATOMS: atom_id res chain seq x y z
N TYR A 1 -11.83 -19.17 10.60
CA TYR A 1 -11.89 -19.52 9.20
C TYR A 1 -13.27 -20.03 8.81
N THR A 2 -13.56 -20.00 7.51
CA THR A 2 -14.83 -20.51 6.99
C THR A 2 -14.60 -21.71 6.07
N LYS A 3 -15.58 -22.59 6.00
CA LYS A 3 -15.64 -23.68 5.02
C LYS A 3 -17.01 -23.67 4.33
N ASN A 4 -17.01 -23.51 3.01
CA ASN A 4 -18.22 -23.55 2.20
C ASN A 4 -18.72 -24.99 2.07
N GLU A 5 -20.02 -25.17 1.96
CA GLU A 5 -20.61 -26.43 1.54
C GLU A 5 -20.09 -26.84 0.14
N ASN A 6 -19.92 -28.13 -0.07
CA ASN A 6 -19.50 -28.70 -1.36
C ASN A 6 -18.11 -28.26 -1.89
N THR A 7 -17.18 -27.90 -1.00
CA THR A 7 -15.79 -27.64 -1.38
C THR A 7 -14.85 -28.77 -1.00
N SER A 8 -13.95 -29.14 -1.89
CA SER A 8 -12.84 -30.08 -1.61
C SER A 8 -11.72 -29.45 -0.81
N ARG A 9 -11.67 -28.09 -0.74
CA ARG A 9 -10.64 -27.36 0.03
C ARG A 9 -10.81 -27.62 1.51
N GLN A 10 -9.70 -27.60 2.23
CA GLN A 10 -9.69 -27.78 3.69
C GLN A 10 -10.41 -26.64 4.42
N PHE A 11 -10.27 -25.40 3.91
CA PHE A 11 -11.07 -24.23 4.28
C PHE A 11 -11.28 -23.33 3.04
N SER A 12 -12.29 -22.47 3.08
CA SER A 12 -12.62 -21.56 1.97
C SER A 12 -11.98 -20.19 2.13
N ALA A 13 -11.94 -19.66 3.34
CA ALA A 13 -11.33 -18.37 3.63
C ALA A 13 -10.88 -18.29 5.10
N LEU A 14 -9.83 -17.51 5.35
CA LEU A 14 -9.48 -17.02 6.66
C LEU A 14 -10.18 -15.68 6.90
N LEU A 15 -10.75 -15.49 8.08
CA LEU A 15 -11.31 -14.22 8.53
C LEU A 15 -10.21 -13.42 9.21
N LEU A 16 -9.91 -12.25 8.67
CA LEU A 16 -8.80 -11.42 9.12
C LEU A 16 -9.26 -10.35 10.10
N GLY A 17 -8.41 -10.02 11.04
CA GLY A 17 -8.61 -8.93 11.97
C GLY A 17 -7.33 -8.15 12.25
N ILE A 18 -7.52 -6.92 12.68
CA ILE A 18 -6.47 -6.05 13.21
C ILE A 18 -6.92 -5.46 14.54
N TYR A 19 -5.98 -5.11 15.40
CA TYR A 19 -6.33 -4.49 16.69
C TYR A 19 -6.50 -2.98 16.53
N GLU A 20 -7.61 -2.47 17.07
CA GLU A 20 -7.86 -1.03 17.24
C GLU A 20 -8.26 -0.81 18.72
N ASN A 21 -7.50 0.01 19.43
CA ASN A 21 -7.71 0.31 20.85
C ASN A 21 -7.83 -0.97 21.73
N GLY A 22 -7.03 -2.00 21.43
CA GLY A 22 -7.04 -3.26 22.16
C GLY A 22 -8.17 -4.23 21.80
N VAL A 23 -9.03 -3.87 20.85
CA VAL A 23 -10.16 -4.69 20.40
C VAL A 23 -9.89 -5.20 18.98
N LEU A 24 -10.14 -6.49 18.74
CA LEU A 24 -9.94 -7.08 17.41
C LEU A 24 -11.10 -6.71 16.48
N GLN A 25 -10.80 -5.92 15.46
CA GLN A 25 -11.74 -5.51 14.41
C GLN A 25 -11.62 -6.42 13.19
N TYR A 26 -12.76 -6.83 12.64
CA TYR A 26 -12.80 -7.59 11.40
C TYR A 26 -12.49 -6.69 10.19
N VAL A 27 -11.60 -7.15 9.30
CA VAL A 27 -11.18 -6.37 8.11
C VAL A 27 -11.46 -7.08 6.79
N GLY A 28 -11.95 -8.30 6.81
CA GLY A 28 -12.34 -9.01 5.60
C GLY A 28 -11.88 -10.47 5.55
N PRO A 29 -12.40 -11.25 4.59
CA PRO A 29 -11.99 -12.62 4.36
C PRO A 29 -10.86 -12.67 3.33
N VAL A 30 -9.92 -13.59 3.46
CA VAL A 30 -8.96 -13.96 2.41
C VAL A 30 -9.16 -15.41 2.01
N GLY A 31 -9.46 -15.65 0.72
CA GLY A 31 -9.74 -16.98 0.17
C GLY A 31 -8.81 -17.37 -0.98
N THR A 32 -7.81 -16.55 -1.30
CA THR A 32 -6.85 -16.75 -2.40
C THR A 32 -5.41 -16.69 -1.89
N GLY A 33 -4.46 -17.16 -2.69
CA GLY A 33 -3.03 -17.18 -2.32
C GLY A 33 -2.59 -18.46 -1.59
N PHE A 34 -3.46 -19.44 -1.43
CA PHE A 34 -3.15 -20.68 -0.71
C PHE A 34 -2.82 -21.83 -1.68
N THR A 35 -1.72 -22.52 -1.42
CA THR A 35 -1.49 -23.86 -1.94
C THR A 35 -2.08 -24.90 -0.98
N ASP A 36 -2.28 -26.15 -1.44
CA ASP A 36 -2.82 -27.22 -0.58
C ASP A 36 -1.91 -27.52 0.63
N ASN A 37 -0.59 -27.46 0.43
CA ASN A 37 0.38 -27.64 1.51
C ASN A 37 0.25 -26.50 2.55
N MET A 38 0.12 -25.25 2.09
CA MET A 38 -0.10 -24.11 2.99
C MET A 38 -1.40 -24.23 3.78
N GLN A 39 -2.48 -24.70 3.13
CA GLN A 39 -3.75 -24.94 3.83
C GLN A 39 -3.61 -25.97 4.94
N THR A 40 -2.87 -27.05 4.67
CA THR A 40 -2.60 -28.11 5.64
C THR A 40 -1.79 -27.58 6.84
N GLU A 41 -0.71 -26.86 6.57
CA GLU A 41 0.14 -26.25 7.61
C GLU A 41 -0.64 -25.26 8.47
N ILE A 42 -1.41 -24.38 7.83
CA ILE A 42 -2.23 -23.38 8.54
C ILE A 42 -3.25 -24.06 9.46
N LEU A 43 -3.96 -25.08 8.95
CA LEU A 43 -4.92 -25.81 9.76
C LEU A 43 -4.29 -26.54 10.95
N GLN A 44 -3.13 -27.13 10.78
CA GLN A 44 -2.41 -27.77 11.90
C GLN A 44 -2.11 -26.76 13.01
N LYS A 45 -1.70 -25.53 12.64
CA LYS A 45 -1.45 -24.45 13.61
C LYS A 45 -2.73 -23.85 14.19
N LEU A 46 -3.84 -23.85 13.46
CA LEU A 46 -5.13 -23.34 13.93
C LEU A 46 -5.88 -24.33 14.86
N LYS A 47 -5.74 -25.63 14.66
CA LYS A 47 -6.42 -26.66 15.47
C LYS A 47 -6.32 -26.44 16.99
N PRO A 48 -5.13 -26.19 17.58
CA PRO A 48 -5.02 -25.99 19.04
C PRO A 48 -5.59 -24.64 19.51
N LEU A 49 -5.92 -23.75 18.57
CA LEU A 49 -6.46 -22.42 18.88
C LEU A 49 -7.98 -22.34 18.74
N ILE A 50 -8.66 -23.43 18.37
CA ILE A 50 -10.11 -23.44 18.19
C ILE A 50 -10.83 -23.05 19.48
N THR A 51 -11.84 -22.22 19.34
CA THR A 51 -12.69 -21.73 20.41
C THR A 51 -14.14 -21.64 19.95
N SER A 52 -15.09 -21.70 20.88
CA SER A 52 -16.51 -21.50 20.61
C SER A 52 -16.90 -20.02 20.52
N ARG A 53 -16.05 -19.11 21.04
CA ARG A 53 -16.35 -17.68 21.11
C ARG A 53 -15.75 -16.94 19.91
N CYS A 54 -16.57 -16.06 19.29
CA CYS A 54 -16.09 -15.13 18.29
C CYS A 54 -15.04 -14.18 18.88
N PRO A 55 -13.85 -14.04 18.27
CA PRO A 55 -12.80 -13.16 18.78
C PRO A 55 -12.97 -11.69 18.34
N PHE A 56 -13.82 -11.41 17.37
CA PHE A 56 -14.05 -10.06 16.87
C PHE A 56 -15.01 -9.28 17.77
N ALA A 57 -14.91 -7.96 17.75
CA ALA A 57 -15.82 -7.05 18.46
C ALA A 57 -17.28 -7.29 18.11
N GLU A 58 -17.54 -7.46 16.82
CA GLU A 58 -18.84 -7.82 16.27
C GLU A 58 -18.72 -9.09 15.45
N VAL A 59 -19.75 -9.94 15.46
CA VAL A 59 -19.78 -11.15 14.65
C VAL A 59 -19.95 -10.73 13.17
N PRO A 60 -18.95 -10.97 12.32
CA PRO A 60 -19.06 -10.56 10.92
C PRO A 60 -20.06 -11.42 10.16
N ASP A 61 -20.80 -10.82 9.25
CA ASP A 61 -21.65 -11.53 8.30
C ASP A 61 -20.80 -12.07 7.15
N TYR A 62 -20.23 -13.26 7.34
CA TYR A 62 -19.38 -13.95 6.36
C TYR A 62 -20.18 -14.60 5.22
N ASN A 63 -21.49 -14.67 5.32
CA ASN A 63 -22.40 -15.17 4.28
C ASN A 63 -23.13 -14.03 3.53
N LYS A 64 -22.72 -12.77 3.74
CA LYS A 64 -23.36 -11.60 3.14
C LYS A 64 -23.37 -11.68 1.61
N PRO A 65 -24.53 -11.56 0.97
CA PRO A 65 -24.63 -11.42 -0.49
C PRO A 65 -23.91 -10.14 -0.95
N SER A 66 -23.33 -10.19 -2.13
CA SER A 66 -22.76 -9.01 -2.78
C SER A 66 -23.35 -8.85 -4.18
N ARG A 67 -23.16 -7.66 -4.79
CA ARG A 67 -23.60 -7.39 -6.16
C ARG A 67 -23.06 -8.41 -7.17
N PHE A 68 -21.84 -8.89 -6.95
CA PHE A 68 -21.18 -9.85 -7.83
C PHE A 68 -21.43 -11.31 -7.41
N ARG A 69 -22.01 -11.53 -6.23
CA ARG A 69 -22.30 -12.84 -5.67
C ARG A 69 -23.60 -12.77 -4.86
N PRO A 70 -24.75 -12.69 -5.56
CA PRO A 70 -26.06 -12.53 -4.90
C PRO A 70 -26.47 -13.77 -4.07
N HIS A 71 -25.97 -14.94 -4.44
CA HIS A 71 -26.23 -16.21 -3.76
C HIS A 71 -24.90 -16.86 -3.35
N PRO A 72 -24.26 -16.42 -2.25
CA PRO A 72 -23.04 -17.06 -1.78
C PRO A 72 -23.36 -18.48 -1.26
N PRO A 73 -22.48 -19.47 -1.47
CA PRO A 73 -22.65 -20.77 -0.85
C PRO A 73 -22.63 -20.62 0.66
N LYS A 74 -23.49 -21.37 1.34
CA LYS A 74 -23.46 -21.41 2.82
C LYS A 74 -22.09 -21.83 3.30
N ALA A 75 -21.55 -21.05 4.23
CA ALA A 75 -20.28 -21.31 4.88
C ALA A 75 -20.51 -21.55 6.38
N THR A 76 -19.84 -22.56 6.89
CA THR A 76 -19.70 -22.74 8.34
C THR A 76 -18.45 -22.02 8.82
N VAL A 77 -18.52 -21.40 9.99
CA VAL A 77 -17.38 -20.72 10.60
C VAL A 77 -16.81 -21.55 11.75
N THR A 78 -15.48 -21.58 11.83
CA THR A 78 -14.75 -22.08 13.00
C THR A 78 -13.93 -20.92 13.58
N TRP A 79 -14.25 -20.56 14.81
CA TRP A 79 -13.54 -19.51 15.53
C TRP A 79 -12.22 -20.01 16.11
N VAL A 80 -11.24 -19.14 16.14
CA VAL A 80 -9.89 -19.43 16.69
C VAL A 80 -9.39 -18.25 17.50
N LYS A 81 -8.58 -18.52 18.53
CA LYS A 81 -7.90 -17.47 19.28
C LYS A 81 -6.95 -16.73 18.32
N PRO A 82 -6.94 -15.38 18.27
CA PRO A 82 -6.15 -14.58 17.32
C PRO A 82 -4.67 -14.50 17.73
N ARG A 83 -3.95 -15.59 17.58
CA ARG A 83 -2.51 -15.70 17.90
C ARG A 83 -1.61 -15.77 16.69
N LEU A 84 -2.14 -16.14 15.52
CA LEU A 84 -1.37 -16.22 14.29
C LEU A 84 -1.47 -14.93 13.50
N VAL A 85 -0.36 -14.53 12.92
CA VAL A 85 -0.26 -13.36 12.03
C VAL A 85 -0.01 -13.83 10.61
N GLY A 86 -0.80 -13.33 9.66
CA GLY A 86 -0.63 -13.57 8.23
C GLY A 86 -0.13 -12.32 7.50
N GLU A 87 0.74 -12.52 6.53
CA GLU A 87 1.10 -11.50 5.54
C GLU A 87 0.13 -11.60 4.37
N ILE A 88 -0.49 -10.46 4.05
CA ILE A 88 -1.56 -10.37 3.06
C ILE A 88 -1.20 -9.26 2.09
N SER A 89 -1.14 -9.56 0.79
CA SER A 89 -1.17 -8.54 -0.25
C SER A 89 -2.61 -8.14 -0.52
N TYR A 90 -2.86 -6.86 -0.79
CA TYR A 90 -4.19 -6.33 -1.09
C TYR A 90 -4.09 -5.10 -1.99
N HIS A 91 -5.18 -4.78 -2.66
CA HIS A 91 -5.20 -3.63 -3.58
C HIS A 91 -5.43 -2.31 -2.84
N GLU A 92 -6.46 -2.26 -1.99
CA GLU A 92 -6.80 -1.06 -1.22
C GLU A 92 -7.56 -1.42 0.07
N ILE A 93 -7.60 -0.47 1.00
CA ILE A 93 -8.48 -0.51 2.16
C ILE A 93 -9.65 0.45 1.89
N THR A 94 -10.87 -0.06 1.99
CA THR A 94 -12.08 0.74 1.77
C THR A 94 -12.31 1.73 2.92
N ARG A 95 -13.24 2.71 2.75
CA ARG A 95 -13.56 3.71 3.78
C ARG A 95 -14.10 3.10 5.07
N ASP A 96 -14.79 1.99 4.96
CA ASP A 96 -15.31 1.17 6.07
C ASP A 96 -14.27 0.23 6.68
N GLY A 97 -13.02 0.32 6.20
CA GLY A 97 -11.88 -0.37 6.77
C GLY A 97 -11.69 -1.82 6.29
N ALA A 98 -12.47 -2.27 5.32
CA ALA A 98 -12.33 -3.59 4.75
C ALA A 98 -11.21 -3.66 3.69
N ILE A 99 -10.58 -4.82 3.57
CA ILE A 99 -9.52 -5.09 2.60
C ILE A 99 -10.13 -5.57 1.29
N ARG A 100 -9.72 -4.98 0.16
CA ARG A 100 -10.15 -5.40 -1.20
C ARG A 100 -9.08 -6.23 -1.89
N HIS A 101 -9.54 -7.30 -2.56
CA HIS A 101 -8.72 -8.25 -3.30
C HIS A 101 -7.54 -8.81 -2.49
N PRO A 102 -7.78 -9.30 -1.25
CA PRO A 102 -6.70 -9.84 -0.45
C PRO A 102 -6.21 -11.18 -1.01
N SER A 103 -4.89 -11.36 -1.01
CA SER A 103 -4.20 -12.61 -1.30
C SER A 103 -3.27 -12.96 -0.15
N PHE A 104 -3.33 -14.20 0.31
CA PHE A 104 -2.46 -14.68 1.37
C PHE A 104 -1.07 -14.98 0.83
N GLU A 105 -0.03 -14.47 1.52
CA GLU A 105 1.37 -14.68 1.15
C GLU A 105 2.03 -15.74 2.05
N ARG A 106 1.97 -15.53 3.36
CA ARG A 106 2.59 -16.44 4.35
C ARG A 106 2.16 -16.16 5.77
N LEU A 107 2.44 -17.11 6.68
CA LEU A 107 2.38 -16.86 8.12
C LEU A 107 3.63 -16.11 8.60
N ARG A 108 3.42 -15.13 9.48
CA ARG A 108 4.49 -14.38 10.15
C ARG A 108 4.69 -14.94 11.54
N GLN A 109 5.89 -15.46 11.81
CA GLN A 109 6.26 -16.00 13.13
C GLN A 109 7.04 -14.98 13.98
N ASP A 110 7.48 -13.92 13.34
CA ASP A 110 8.30 -12.84 13.90
C ASP A 110 7.47 -11.72 14.55
N LYS A 111 6.14 -11.75 14.38
CA LYS A 111 5.25 -10.73 14.92
C LYS A 111 4.24 -11.32 15.89
N ASP A 112 4.05 -10.62 17.01
CA ASP A 112 2.93 -10.91 17.92
C ASP A 112 1.62 -10.36 17.37
N ALA A 113 0.53 -11.14 17.49
CA ALA A 113 -0.77 -10.74 16.95
C ALA A 113 -1.31 -9.45 17.60
N SER A 114 -0.99 -9.20 18.86
CA SER A 114 -1.41 -7.99 19.58
C SER A 114 -0.79 -6.71 19.05
N THR A 115 0.36 -6.83 18.35
CA THR A 115 1.07 -5.68 17.75
C THR A 115 0.56 -5.30 16.37
N VAL A 116 -0.33 -6.12 15.78
CA VAL A 116 -0.91 -5.85 14.46
C VAL A 116 -2.04 -4.85 14.60
N VAL A 117 -1.71 -3.58 14.44
CA VAL A 117 -2.64 -2.45 14.53
C VAL A 117 -2.78 -1.76 13.19
N ARG A 118 -3.86 -1.00 13.01
CA ARG A 118 -4.02 -0.16 11.83
C ARG A 118 -3.00 0.97 11.85
N GLU A 119 -2.10 0.99 10.89
CA GLU A 119 -1.19 2.10 10.70
C GLU A 119 -1.97 3.36 10.28
N LYS A 120 -1.85 4.41 11.06
CA LYS A 120 -2.38 5.73 10.70
C LYS A 120 -1.24 6.51 10.04
N PRO A 121 -1.50 7.22 8.92
CA PRO A 121 -0.51 8.11 8.36
C PRO A 121 -0.05 9.08 9.46
N ALA A 122 1.21 9.00 9.85
CA ALA A 122 1.77 10.01 10.74
C ALA A 122 1.86 11.33 9.95
N SER A 123 1.36 12.43 10.51
CA SER A 123 1.58 13.73 9.90
C SER A 123 3.09 13.98 9.85
N LEU A 124 3.60 14.40 8.68
CA LEU A 124 5.01 14.72 8.48
C LEU A 124 5.56 15.72 9.53
N GLU A 125 4.69 16.56 10.07
CA GLU A 125 5.01 17.52 11.15
C GLU A 125 5.45 16.84 12.46
N LYS A 126 4.98 15.60 12.75
CA LYS A 126 5.40 14.82 13.92
C LYS A 126 6.68 14.01 13.70
N MET A 127 7.04 13.75 12.45
CA MET A 127 8.23 12.97 12.09
C MET A 127 9.47 13.82 11.88
N ILE A 128 9.30 15.12 11.62
CA ILE A 128 10.42 16.05 11.54
C ILE A 128 10.73 16.48 12.98
N PRO A 129 11.88 16.10 13.55
CA PRO A 129 12.29 16.69 14.83
C PRO A 129 12.27 18.20 14.65
N GLN A 130 11.53 18.91 15.48
CA GLN A 130 11.59 20.39 15.53
C GLN A 130 12.93 20.83 16.14
N THR A 131 14.00 20.36 15.55
CA THR A 131 15.30 20.93 15.83
C THR A 131 15.37 22.22 15.03
N ASN A 132 15.25 23.35 15.73
CA ASN A 132 15.55 24.70 15.19
C ASN A 132 16.96 24.79 14.58
N ALA A 133 17.74 23.71 14.60
CA ALA A 133 19.04 23.56 13.97
C ALA A 133 19.02 23.79 12.44
N TRP A 134 17.89 23.57 11.79
CA TRP A 134 17.76 23.88 10.35
C TRP A 134 17.55 25.36 10.04
N ARG A 135 17.14 26.14 11.06
CA ARG A 135 16.98 27.61 10.91
C ARG A 135 18.23 28.40 11.25
N SER A 136 19.17 27.80 11.98
CA SER A 136 20.42 28.48 12.39
C SER A 136 21.64 28.12 11.53
N SER A 137 21.62 27.05 10.72
CA SER A 137 22.51 26.95 9.59
C SER A 137 21.97 27.95 8.57
N ALA A 138 22.47 29.16 8.64
CA ALA A 138 22.31 30.14 7.59
C ALA A 138 22.71 29.47 6.28
N TYR A 139 21.72 28.96 5.58
CA TYR A 139 21.83 28.83 4.14
C TYR A 139 21.98 30.30 3.69
N THR A 140 23.18 30.82 3.84
CA THR A 140 23.58 32.04 3.17
C THR A 140 23.27 31.74 1.73
N ARG A 141 22.14 32.28 1.28
CA ARG A 141 21.84 32.39 -0.15
C ARG A 141 23.07 33.06 -0.72
N SER A 142 24.00 32.26 -1.22
CA SER A 142 25.06 32.77 -2.03
C SER A 142 24.34 33.41 -3.21
N THR A 143 24.27 34.73 -3.18
CA THR A 143 23.73 35.56 -4.29
C THR A 143 24.66 35.54 -5.50
N GLY A 144 25.55 34.56 -5.57
CA GLY A 144 26.18 34.17 -6.82
C GLY A 144 25.15 33.49 -7.67
N LYS A 145 24.58 34.20 -8.64
CA LYS A 145 23.88 33.64 -9.81
C LYS A 145 24.86 32.71 -10.52
N LYS A 146 24.98 31.45 -10.05
CA LYS A 146 25.48 30.39 -10.91
C LYS A 146 24.37 30.20 -11.96
N GLU A 147 24.64 30.69 -13.17
CA GLU A 147 23.78 30.42 -14.31
C GLU A 147 23.55 28.91 -14.38
N ARG A 148 22.33 28.51 -14.08
CA ARG A 148 21.95 27.11 -14.16
C ARG A 148 22.01 26.72 -15.64
N LYS A 149 22.95 25.86 -16.02
CA LYS A 149 23.05 25.35 -17.39
C LYS A 149 21.73 24.68 -17.74
N THR A 150 20.96 25.32 -18.61
CA THR A 150 19.71 24.76 -19.12
C THR A 150 19.98 24.05 -20.44
N LEU A 151 19.38 22.88 -20.65
CA LEU A 151 19.48 22.14 -21.92
C LEU A 151 18.73 22.87 -23.04
N LEU A 152 17.57 23.44 -22.71
CA LEU A 152 16.62 24.01 -23.66
C LEU A 152 16.48 25.51 -23.47
N ASN A 153 16.43 26.23 -24.60
CA ASN A 153 16.22 27.69 -24.64
C ASN A 153 14.80 28.03 -24.15
N PRO A 154 14.61 29.21 -23.54
CA PRO A 154 13.33 29.55 -22.90
C PRO A 154 12.21 29.86 -23.92
N THR A 155 12.50 30.26 -25.14
CA THR A 155 11.53 30.86 -26.07
C THR A 155 10.97 29.89 -27.13
N GLU A 156 11.74 28.91 -27.57
CA GLU A 156 11.38 28.06 -28.71
C GLU A 156 10.43 26.92 -28.31
N LYS A 157 9.38 26.70 -29.12
CA LYS A 157 8.40 25.62 -28.91
C LYS A 157 8.95 24.22 -29.27
N THR A 158 9.93 24.19 -30.17
CA THR A 158 10.57 22.97 -30.67
C THR A 158 12.05 23.23 -30.84
N GLN A 159 12.90 22.33 -30.36
CA GLN A 159 14.35 22.45 -30.43
C GLN A 159 14.98 21.11 -30.78
N VAL A 160 16.11 21.17 -31.50
CA VAL A 160 16.97 19.99 -31.74
C VAL A 160 18.27 20.23 -30.99
N LYS A 161 18.66 19.27 -30.17
CA LYS A 161 19.91 19.27 -29.40
C LYS A 161 20.71 18.01 -29.65
N GLN A 162 22.00 18.13 -29.64
CA GLN A 162 22.90 16.97 -29.71
C GLN A 162 23.22 16.53 -28.26
N ILE A 163 22.88 15.27 -27.94
CA ILE A 163 23.10 14.69 -26.62
C ILE A 163 23.83 13.36 -26.84
N ASN A 164 25.01 13.21 -26.27
CA ASN A 164 25.83 12.00 -26.39
C ASN A 164 26.03 11.54 -27.85
N GLY A 165 26.25 12.49 -28.77
CA GLY A 165 26.45 12.18 -30.19
C GLY A 165 25.15 12.01 -31.01
N HIS A 166 23.98 11.97 -30.38
CA HIS A 166 22.69 11.78 -31.04
C HIS A 166 21.92 13.10 -31.15
N GLN A 167 21.28 13.35 -32.30
CA GLN A 167 20.37 14.47 -32.48
C GLN A 167 18.99 14.11 -31.89
N VAL A 168 18.56 14.82 -30.84
CA VAL A 168 17.27 14.64 -30.19
C VAL A 168 16.38 15.86 -30.48
N LYS A 169 15.22 15.61 -31.05
CA LYS A 169 14.19 16.64 -31.32
C LYS A 169 13.20 16.72 -30.17
N PHE A 170 13.13 17.87 -29.54
CA PHE A 170 12.18 18.16 -28.46
C PHE A 170 11.02 19.00 -29.02
N THR A 171 9.80 18.54 -28.86
CA THR A 171 8.59 19.20 -29.36
C THR A 171 7.62 19.53 -28.23
N ASN A 172 6.70 20.47 -28.49
CA ASN A 172 5.65 20.86 -27.54
C ASN A 172 6.19 21.32 -26.17
N LEU A 173 7.28 22.05 -26.15
CA LEU A 173 8.00 22.45 -24.96
C LEU A 173 7.17 23.32 -24.01
N ASN A 174 6.18 24.04 -24.53
CA ASN A 174 5.28 24.90 -23.75
C ASN A 174 4.06 24.15 -23.20
N LYS A 175 3.96 22.82 -23.42
CA LYS A 175 2.87 22.03 -22.84
C LYS A 175 2.97 22.05 -21.32
N ILE A 176 1.90 22.49 -20.66
CA ILE A 176 1.79 22.53 -19.21
C ILE A 176 1.46 21.11 -18.71
N TYR A 177 2.25 20.59 -17.77
CA TYR A 177 1.99 19.32 -17.11
C TYR A 177 1.33 19.52 -15.75
N TRP A 178 1.70 20.58 -15.03
CA TRP A 178 1.10 20.93 -13.73
C TRP A 178 0.48 22.33 -13.84
N PRO A 179 -0.85 22.41 -14.02
CA PRO A 179 -1.54 23.69 -14.27
C PRO A 179 -1.42 24.68 -13.12
N ASN A 180 -1.48 24.21 -11.88
CA ASN A 180 -1.45 25.05 -10.69
C ASN A 180 -0.10 25.75 -10.50
N GLU A 181 1.00 25.00 -10.71
CA GLU A 181 2.37 25.48 -10.58
C GLU A 181 2.91 26.07 -11.90
N LYS A 182 2.14 25.99 -12.99
CA LYS A 182 2.51 26.42 -14.35
C LYS A 182 3.79 25.77 -14.88
N VAL A 183 4.10 24.55 -14.40
CA VAL A 183 5.28 23.80 -14.82
C VAL A 183 5.08 23.23 -16.23
N THR A 184 5.99 23.56 -17.13
CA THR A 184 5.96 23.13 -18.52
C THR A 184 6.83 21.89 -18.78
N LYS A 185 6.65 21.26 -19.94
CA LYS A 185 7.53 20.19 -20.42
C LYS A 185 9.00 20.63 -20.45
N ARG A 186 9.28 21.88 -20.82
CA ARG A 186 10.63 22.45 -20.82
C ARG A 186 11.24 22.45 -19.43
N ASP A 187 10.48 22.90 -18.44
CA ASP A 187 10.98 22.98 -17.04
C ASP A 187 11.34 21.60 -16.52
N LEU A 188 10.50 20.62 -16.81
CA LEU A 188 10.75 19.23 -16.45
C LEU A 188 12.01 18.67 -17.10
N LEU A 189 12.21 18.90 -18.40
CA LEU A 189 13.39 18.43 -19.12
C LEU A 189 14.68 19.12 -18.65
N ASN A 190 14.62 20.42 -18.38
CA ASN A 190 15.74 21.15 -17.80
C ASN A 190 16.08 20.68 -16.39
N TYR A 191 15.08 20.34 -15.58
CA TYR A 191 15.28 19.76 -14.25
C TYR A 191 16.03 18.42 -14.35
N TYR A 192 15.56 17.49 -15.18
CA TYR A 192 16.24 16.20 -15.36
C TYR A 192 17.67 16.35 -15.87
N TYR A 193 17.90 17.28 -16.79
CA TYR A 193 19.25 17.54 -17.27
C TYR A 193 20.21 18.02 -16.16
N GLN A 194 19.69 18.78 -15.20
CA GLN A 194 20.49 19.26 -14.05
C GLN A 194 20.79 18.18 -13.03
N VAL A 195 19.85 17.24 -12.82
CA VAL A 195 20.02 16.19 -11.82
C VAL A 195 20.67 14.90 -12.36
N ALA A 196 20.65 14.69 -13.67
CA ALA A 196 21.23 13.50 -14.29
C ALA A 196 22.72 13.24 -13.91
N PRO A 197 23.58 14.25 -13.75
CA PRO A 197 24.96 14.00 -13.29
C PRO A 197 25.07 13.56 -11.83
N LEU A 198 23.97 13.61 -11.06
CA LEU A 198 23.92 13.24 -9.64
C LEU A 198 23.31 11.86 -9.42
N MET A 199 22.78 11.25 -10.47
CA MET A 199 22.19 9.91 -10.48
C MET A 199 23.18 8.87 -10.99
#